data_4ce8ca7e52379d3c46763a30be01aa3e
#
_entry.id   4ce8ca7e52379d3c46763a30be01aa3e
#
_cell.length_a   1.000
_cell.length_b   1.000
_cell.length_c   1.000
_cell.angle_alpha   90.00
_cell.angle_beta   90.00
_cell.angle_gamma   90.00
#
_symmetry.space_group_name_H-M   'P 1'
#
loop_
_entity.id
_entity.type
_entity.pdbx_description
1 polymer ?
#
loop_
_entity_poly.entity_id
_entity_poly.type
_entity_poly.pdbx_seq_one_letter_code
_entity_poly.pdbx_strand_id
1 'polypeptide(L)'
;METFKFRAFLDTNVLLDVLCTPKRPSAEASETIFQAIRTGIFEGFITTQSLVDAAYILSRLSGRFDREAFGQCVLAMTNYLNINAINVFDIRNAIIRSDGDLEDDAQFAHAEDLGCDAIITSDRTFRQRKDGSGPQFFTPESFVARLRGH
;
A
#
# COMPACT_ATOMS: atom_id res chain seq x y z
N MET A 1 -25.52 -11.24 8.60
CA MET A 1 -24.96 -11.25 7.24
C MET A 1 -23.66 -10.46 7.26
N GLU A 2 -22.54 -11.14 7.11
CA GLU A 2 -21.26 -10.44 6.98
C GLU A 2 -21.21 -9.72 5.64
N THR A 3 -21.20 -8.40 5.67
CA THR A 3 -20.89 -7.60 4.48
C THR A 3 -19.40 -7.72 4.21
N PHE A 4 -19.03 -8.38 3.12
CA PHE A 4 -17.67 -8.42 2.65
C PHE A 4 -17.21 -7.02 2.27
N LYS A 5 -16.33 -6.46 3.06
CA LYS A 5 -15.69 -5.18 2.72
C LYS A 5 -14.63 -5.39 1.66
N PHE A 6 -14.56 -4.46 0.72
CA PHE A 6 -13.48 -4.40 -0.26
C PHE A 6 -12.13 -4.26 0.45
N ARG A 7 -11.11 -4.97 -0.02
CA ARG A 7 -9.78 -5.04 0.60
C ARG A 7 -8.73 -4.56 -0.38
N ALA A 8 -7.96 -3.55 -0.01
CA ALA A 8 -6.93 -2.97 -0.86
C ALA A 8 -5.58 -2.97 -0.16
N PHE A 9 -4.56 -3.46 -0.86
CA PHE A 9 -3.17 -3.40 -0.46
C PHE A 9 -2.55 -2.09 -0.96
N LEU A 10 -1.84 -1.38 -0.09
CA LEU A 10 -1.19 -0.11 -0.40
C LEU A 10 0.33 -0.30 -0.50
N ASP A 11 0.89 0.05 -1.65
CA ASP A 11 2.35 0.06 -1.84
C ASP A 11 3.00 1.21 -1.05
N THR A 12 4.29 1.10 -0.78
CA THR A 12 5.07 2.08 -0.01
C THR A 12 4.96 3.50 -0.57
N ASN A 13 4.90 3.67 -1.89
CA ASN A 13 4.77 5.00 -2.49
C ASN A 13 3.47 5.70 -2.11
N VAL A 14 2.37 4.96 -1.90
CA VAL A 14 1.09 5.51 -1.45
C VAL A 14 1.19 6.01 0.00
N LEU A 15 1.92 5.27 0.84
CA LEU A 15 2.23 5.69 2.21
C LEU A 15 3.09 6.97 2.21
N LEU A 16 4.11 7.03 1.36
CA LEU A 16 4.96 8.21 1.23
C LEU A 16 4.18 9.45 0.79
N ASP A 17 3.17 9.29 -0.07
CA ASP A 17 2.32 10.40 -0.52
C ASP A 17 1.67 11.16 0.65
N VAL A 18 1.29 10.46 1.70
CA VAL A 18 0.65 11.08 2.88
C VAL A 18 1.64 11.55 3.94
N LEU A 19 2.89 11.07 3.89
CA LEU A 19 3.92 11.39 4.88
C LEU A 19 4.94 12.44 4.39
N CYS A 20 5.11 12.60 3.08
CA CYS A 20 6.14 13.49 2.52
C CYS A 20 5.76 14.98 2.57
N THR A 21 6.77 15.79 2.85
CA THR A 21 6.72 17.25 2.69
C THR A 21 7.97 17.67 1.92
N PRO A 22 7.87 18.40 0.78
CA PRO A 22 6.63 18.88 0.14
C PRO A 22 5.78 17.74 -0.44
N LYS A 23 4.50 18.04 -0.70
CA LYS A 23 3.53 17.06 -1.21
C LYS A 23 3.96 16.48 -2.56
N ARG A 24 3.80 15.16 -2.70
CA ARG A 24 4.04 14.42 -3.94
C ARG A 24 2.85 14.57 -4.90
N PRO A 25 3.03 14.28 -6.20
CA PRO A 25 1.97 14.45 -7.19
C PRO A 25 0.64 13.74 -6.85
N SER A 26 0.70 12.54 -6.26
CA SER A 26 -0.49 11.76 -5.91
C SER A 26 -0.98 11.98 -4.48
N ALA A 27 -0.45 12.97 -3.76
CA ALA A 27 -0.75 13.18 -2.33
C ALA A 27 -2.24 13.36 -2.07
N GLU A 28 -2.94 14.16 -2.87
CA GLU A 28 -4.37 14.40 -2.68
C GLU A 28 -5.20 13.10 -2.83
N ALA A 29 -4.92 12.32 -3.86
CA ALA A 29 -5.60 11.04 -4.09
C ALA A 29 -5.30 10.05 -2.95
N SER A 30 -4.03 9.95 -2.55
CA SER A 30 -3.63 9.05 -1.47
C SER A 30 -4.21 9.47 -0.12
N GLU A 31 -4.28 10.75 0.18
CA GLU A 31 -4.96 11.27 1.39
C GLU A 31 -6.46 10.90 1.39
N THR A 32 -7.12 10.99 0.24
CA THR A 32 -8.53 10.57 0.09
C THR A 32 -8.68 9.07 0.37
N ILE A 33 -7.76 8.26 -0.11
CA ILE A 33 -7.74 6.80 0.13
C ILE A 33 -7.60 6.52 1.63
N PHE A 34 -6.62 7.12 2.29
CA PHE A 34 -6.43 6.94 3.74
C PHE A 34 -7.64 7.39 4.55
N GLN A 35 -8.27 8.49 4.16
CA GLN A 35 -9.50 8.96 4.80
C GLN A 35 -10.66 7.96 4.62
N ALA A 36 -10.80 7.37 3.45
CA ALA A 36 -11.81 6.34 3.18
C ALA A 36 -11.59 5.08 4.03
N ILE A 37 -10.33 4.65 4.20
CA ILE A 37 -9.99 3.53 5.09
C ILE A 37 -10.33 3.88 6.54
N ARG A 38 -9.92 5.06 6.98
CA ARG A 38 -10.14 5.55 8.34
C ARG A 38 -11.62 5.64 8.71
N THR A 39 -12.47 5.98 7.76
CA THR A 39 -13.92 6.05 7.95
C THR A 39 -14.63 4.72 7.69
N GLY A 40 -13.89 3.66 7.37
CA GLY A 40 -14.41 2.31 7.24
C GLY A 40 -15.12 2.00 5.91
N ILE A 41 -14.87 2.79 4.86
CA ILE A 41 -15.46 2.55 3.54
C ILE A 41 -14.91 1.26 2.93
N PHE A 42 -13.62 1.00 3.10
CA PHE A 42 -12.98 -0.26 2.73
C PHE A 42 -11.82 -0.56 3.68
N GLU A 43 -11.27 -1.77 3.62
CA GLU A 43 -10.13 -2.18 4.45
C GLU A 43 -8.82 -1.94 3.70
N GLY A 44 -7.87 -1.26 4.35
CA GLY A 44 -6.54 -1.03 3.83
C GLY A 44 -5.49 -1.90 4.50
N PHE A 45 -4.53 -2.37 3.72
CA PHE A 45 -3.45 -3.26 4.14
C PHE A 45 -2.11 -2.66 3.74
N ILE A 46 -1.17 -2.62 4.67
CA ILE A 46 0.24 -2.30 4.40
C ILE A 46 1.13 -3.32 5.10
N THR A 47 2.41 -3.36 4.72
CA THR A 47 3.39 -4.21 5.39
C THR A 47 4.21 -3.44 6.42
N THR A 48 4.72 -4.15 7.42
CA THR A 48 5.71 -3.60 8.35
C THR A 48 6.96 -3.14 7.60
N GLN A 49 7.35 -3.83 6.54
CA GLN A 49 8.47 -3.45 5.67
C GLN A 49 8.24 -2.08 5.03
N SER A 50 7.04 -1.81 4.53
CA SER A 50 6.70 -0.48 3.97
C SER A 50 6.88 0.65 4.97
N LEU A 51 6.57 0.41 6.25
CA LEU A 51 6.79 1.41 7.31
C LEU A 51 8.27 1.70 7.53
N VAL A 52 9.09 0.66 7.57
CA VAL A 52 10.55 0.80 7.76
C VAL A 52 11.17 1.47 6.54
N ASP A 53 10.78 1.07 5.34
CA ASP A 53 11.26 1.67 4.09
C ASP A 53 10.85 3.15 3.98
N ALA A 54 9.64 3.48 4.37
CA ALA A 54 9.19 4.88 4.40
C ALA A 54 10.04 5.73 5.36
N ALA A 55 10.33 5.23 6.55
CA ALA A 55 11.21 5.91 7.50
C ALA A 55 12.61 6.13 6.93
N TYR A 56 13.17 5.11 6.28
CA TYR A 56 14.48 5.21 5.63
C TYR A 56 14.47 6.25 4.51
N ILE A 57 13.49 6.20 3.63
CA ILE A 57 13.37 7.13 2.49
C ILE A 57 13.22 8.57 3.00
N LEU A 58 12.33 8.80 3.96
CA LEU A 58 12.10 10.14 4.53
C LEU A 58 13.37 10.70 5.18
N SER A 59 14.12 9.87 5.89
CA SER A 59 15.38 10.30 6.52
C SER A 59 16.45 10.72 5.49
N ARG A 60 16.39 10.17 4.27
CA ARG A 60 17.34 10.49 3.19
C ARG A 60 16.91 11.70 2.36
N LEU A 61 15.61 11.91 2.18
CA LEU A 61 15.10 12.96 1.31
C LEU A 61 15.18 14.36 1.93
N SER A 62 14.88 14.51 3.21
CA SER A 62 14.63 15.81 3.82
C SER A 62 15.79 16.36 4.65
N GLY A 63 16.77 15.54 5.02
CA GLY A 63 17.82 15.91 5.98
C GLY A 63 17.29 16.32 7.37
N ARG A 64 15.98 16.32 7.56
CA ARG A 64 15.29 16.71 8.81
C ARG A 64 14.15 15.72 9.09
N PHE A 65 14.51 14.43 9.20
CA PHE A 65 13.52 13.42 9.57
C PHE A 65 13.10 13.57 11.02
N ASP A 66 11.82 13.89 11.24
CA ASP A 66 11.24 13.95 12.58
C ASP A 66 10.72 12.56 12.97
N ARG A 67 11.55 11.82 13.68
CA ARG A 67 11.22 10.45 14.11
C ARG A 67 10.00 10.41 15.03
N GLU A 68 9.84 11.40 15.90
CA GLU A 68 8.70 11.45 16.82
C GLU A 68 7.39 11.65 16.08
N ALA A 69 7.34 12.63 15.18
CA ALA A 69 6.16 12.88 14.35
C ALA A 69 5.81 11.67 13.47
N PHE A 70 6.81 11.04 12.87
CA PHE A 70 6.63 9.80 12.11
C PHE A 70 6.05 8.69 12.99
N GLY A 71 6.61 8.48 14.18
CA GLY A 71 6.14 7.48 15.13
C GLY A 71 4.68 7.70 15.53
N GLN A 72 4.29 8.95 15.79
CA GLN A 72 2.91 9.28 16.10
C GLN A 72 1.95 8.97 14.94
N CYS A 73 2.35 9.30 13.70
CA CYS A 73 1.58 8.94 12.51
C CYS A 73 1.40 7.44 12.37
N VAL A 74 2.46 6.66 12.55
CA VAL A 74 2.41 5.20 12.47
C VAL A 74 1.49 4.63 13.55
N LEU A 75 1.60 5.10 14.78
CA LEU A 75 0.73 4.65 15.87
C LEU A 75 -0.74 4.95 15.57
N ALA A 76 -1.03 6.12 15.01
CA ALA A 76 -2.39 6.45 14.58
C ALA A 76 -2.90 5.52 13.48
N MET A 77 -2.05 5.17 12.52
CA MET A 77 -2.37 4.24 11.42
C MET A 77 -2.71 2.84 11.93
N THR A 78 -2.12 2.39 13.05
CA THR A 78 -2.45 1.07 13.63
C THR A 78 -3.91 0.94 14.05
N ASN A 79 -4.61 2.05 14.23
CA ASN A 79 -6.02 2.04 14.62
C ASN A 79 -6.98 1.73 13.46
N TYR A 80 -6.53 1.88 12.21
CA TYR A 80 -7.42 1.71 11.06
C TYR A 80 -6.81 0.95 9.88
N LEU A 81 -5.50 0.80 9.81
CA LEU A 81 -4.83 -0.03 8.80
C LEU A 81 -4.56 -1.43 9.35
N ASN A 82 -4.67 -2.42 8.47
CA ASN A 82 -4.18 -3.77 8.73
C ASN A 82 -2.70 -3.84 8.36
N ILE A 83 -1.83 -4.01 9.35
CA ILE A 83 -0.38 -4.01 9.18
C ILE A 83 0.14 -5.42 9.41
N ASN A 84 0.70 -6.03 8.37
CA ASN A 84 1.14 -7.42 8.35
C ASN A 84 2.58 -7.52 7.86
N ALA A 85 3.26 -8.59 8.24
CA ALA A 85 4.60 -8.90 7.72
C ALA A 85 4.51 -9.85 6.52
N ILE A 86 5.34 -9.60 5.51
CA ILE A 86 5.56 -10.57 4.43
C ILE A 86 6.22 -11.80 5.06
N ASN A 87 5.68 -12.97 4.80
CA ASN A 87 6.17 -14.23 5.37
C ASN A 87 7.00 -15.03 4.36
N VAL A 88 7.60 -16.11 4.84
CA VAL A 88 8.46 -16.96 3.99
C VAL A 88 7.70 -17.61 2.84
N PHE A 89 6.40 -17.88 3.00
CA PHE A 89 5.58 -18.48 1.93
C PHE A 89 5.34 -17.48 0.79
N ASP A 90 5.16 -16.20 1.12
CA ASP A 90 5.04 -15.14 0.12
C ASP A 90 6.33 -15.04 -0.72
N ILE A 91 7.48 -15.10 -0.07
CA ILE A 91 8.80 -15.09 -0.73
C ILE A 91 8.97 -16.32 -1.64
N ARG A 92 8.62 -17.50 -1.13
CA ARG A 92 8.71 -18.73 -1.95
C ARG A 92 7.81 -18.66 -3.17
N ASN A 93 6.58 -18.21 -3.02
CA ASN A 93 5.65 -18.04 -4.12
C ASN A 93 6.16 -17.03 -5.15
N ALA A 94 6.73 -15.92 -4.68
CA ALA A 94 7.34 -14.93 -5.55
C ALA A 94 8.47 -15.51 -6.40
N ILE A 95 9.36 -16.31 -5.79
CA ILE A 95 10.48 -16.93 -6.48
C ILE A 95 10.01 -17.98 -7.51
N ILE A 96 9.00 -18.78 -7.16
CA ILE A 96 8.52 -19.87 -8.03
C ILE A 96 7.71 -19.33 -9.21
N ARG A 97 6.91 -18.28 -8.99
CA ARG A 97 5.91 -17.80 -9.96
C ARG A 97 6.41 -16.73 -10.91
N SER A 98 7.56 -16.11 -10.62
CA SER A 98 8.02 -14.95 -11.37
C SER A 98 9.56 -14.88 -11.39
N ASP A 99 10.07 -14.25 -12.42
CA ASP A 99 11.47 -13.89 -12.58
C ASP A 99 11.67 -12.37 -12.60
N GLY A 100 10.64 -11.62 -12.20
CA GLY A 100 10.64 -10.18 -12.14
C GLY A 100 11.30 -9.63 -10.87
N ASP A 101 10.90 -8.43 -10.47
CA ASP A 101 11.35 -7.81 -9.23
C ASP A 101 10.83 -8.59 -8.02
N LEU A 102 11.75 -9.10 -7.20
CA LEU A 102 11.37 -9.95 -6.05
C LEU A 102 10.53 -9.20 -5.03
N GLU A 103 10.80 -7.92 -4.79
CA GLU A 103 10.03 -7.11 -3.86
C GLU A 103 8.58 -6.96 -4.32
N ASP A 104 8.37 -6.59 -5.59
CA ASP A 104 7.04 -6.47 -6.19
C ASP A 104 6.30 -7.81 -6.17
N ASP A 105 6.99 -8.88 -6.52
CA ASP A 105 6.40 -10.22 -6.55
C ASP A 105 6.03 -10.72 -5.15
N ALA A 106 6.84 -10.42 -4.14
CA ALA A 106 6.55 -10.75 -2.75
C ALA A 106 5.34 -9.96 -2.22
N GLN A 107 5.24 -8.68 -2.56
CA GLN A 107 4.08 -7.86 -2.21
C GLN A 107 2.80 -8.37 -2.87
N PHE A 108 2.89 -8.76 -4.14
CA PHE A 108 1.75 -9.33 -4.86
C PHE A 108 1.28 -10.63 -4.21
N ALA A 109 2.20 -11.56 -3.94
CA ALA A 109 1.88 -12.82 -3.27
C ALA A 109 1.25 -12.59 -1.89
N HIS A 110 1.77 -11.63 -1.14
CA HIS A 110 1.24 -11.26 0.16
C HIS A 110 -0.18 -10.69 0.07
N ALA A 111 -0.42 -9.77 -0.86
CA ALA A 111 -1.74 -9.19 -1.10
C ALA A 111 -2.75 -10.28 -1.50
N GLU A 112 -2.34 -11.22 -2.33
CA GLU A 112 -3.15 -12.38 -2.73
C GLU A 112 -3.50 -13.26 -1.53
N ASP A 113 -2.51 -13.59 -0.69
CA ASP A 113 -2.69 -14.36 0.55
C ASP A 113 -3.65 -13.69 1.53
N LEU A 114 -3.61 -12.37 1.63
CA LEU A 114 -4.52 -11.60 2.48
C LEU A 114 -5.94 -11.49 1.91
N GLY A 115 -6.17 -12.01 0.70
CA GLY A 115 -7.45 -11.90 0.03
C GLY A 115 -7.79 -10.47 -0.40
N CYS A 116 -6.78 -9.68 -0.75
CA CYS A 116 -7.00 -8.33 -1.25
C CYS A 116 -7.62 -8.36 -2.65
N ASP A 117 -8.57 -7.46 -2.88
CA ASP A 117 -9.24 -7.27 -4.18
C ASP A 117 -8.42 -6.37 -5.09
N ALA A 118 -7.61 -5.50 -4.52
CA ALA A 118 -6.83 -4.50 -5.24
C ALA A 118 -5.45 -4.29 -4.64
N ILE A 119 -4.54 -3.83 -5.50
CA ILE A 119 -3.25 -3.24 -5.13
C ILE A 119 -3.23 -1.81 -5.65
N ILE A 120 -2.97 -0.84 -4.77
CA ILE A 120 -2.85 0.57 -5.12
C ILE A 120 -1.38 0.95 -5.13
N THR A 121 -0.88 1.38 -6.28
CA THR A 121 0.52 1.73 -6.48
C THR A 121 0.67 2.77 -7.57
N SER A 122 1.63 3.68 -7.42
CA SER A 122 2.08 4.61 -8.46
C SER A 122 3.17 3.99 -9.34
N ASP A 123 3.72 2.83 -8.95
CA ASP A 123 4.78 2.16 -9.70
C ASP A 123 4.23 1.52 -10.97
N ARG A 124 4.59 2.10 -12.11
CA ARG A 124 4.15 1.63 -13.42
C ARG A 124 4.62 0.21 -13.71
N THR A 125 5.84 -0.13 -13.34
CA THR A 125 6.40 -1.46 -13.56
C THR A 125 5.64 -2.51 -12.78
N PHE A 126 5.31 -2.24 -11.53
CA PHE A 126 4.49 -3.12 -10.71
C PHE A 126 3.11 -3.34 -11.33
N ARG A 127 2.46 -2.26 -11.80
CA ARG A 127 1.12 -2.33 -12.42
C ARG A 127 1.08 -3.07 -13.76
N GLN A 128 2.22 -3.30 -14.40
CA GLN A 128 2.31 -3.99 -15.69
C GLN A 128 2.35 -5.52 -15.57
N ARG A 129 2.13 -6.09 -14.40
CA ARG A 129 2.01 -7.54 -14.25
C ARG A 129 0.88 -8.07 -15.14
N LYS A 130 1.15 -9.16 -15.86
CA LYS A 130 0.30 -9.61 -16.97
C LYS A 130 -0.49 -10.89 -16.72
N ASP A 131 -0.37 -11.50 -15.54
CA ASP A 131 -0.99 -12.81 -15.32
C ASP A 131 -2.52 -12.77 -15.16
N GLY A 132 -3.12 -11.59 -15.04
CA GLY A 132 -4.57 -11.40 -15.04
C GLY A 132 -5.33 -12.03 -13.86
N SER A 133 -4.64 -12.76 -13.00
CA SER A 133 -5.19 -13.38 -11.79
C SER A 133 -4.82 -12.56 -10.56
N GLY A 134 -5.61 -12.71 -9.49
CA GLY A 134 -5.35 -12.04 -8.23
C GLY A 134 -5.87 -10.60 -8.16
N PRO A 135 -5.28 -9.78 -7.26
CA PRO A 135 -5.71 -8.40 -7.06
C PRO A 135 -5.60 -7.53 -8.31
N GLN A 136 -6.58 -6.65 -8.51
CA GLN A 136 -6.54 -5.68 -9.59
C GLN A 136 -5.67 -4.48 -9.22
N PHE A 137 -4.87 -3.99 -10.17
CA PHE A 137 -4.01 -2.83 -9.95
C PHE A 137 -4.72 -1.51 -10.21
N PHE A 138 -4.48 -0.54 -9.32
CA PHE A 138 -4.94 0.85 -9.45
C PHE A 138 -3.81 1.82 -9.16
N THR A 139 -3.83 2.98 -9.83
CA THR A 139 -3.14 4.17 -9.32
C THR A 139 -3.98 4.78 -8.19
N PRO A 140 -3.40 5.64 -7.33
CA PRO A 140 -4.22 6.36 -6.36
C PRO A 140 -5.38 7.11 -7.00
N GLU A 141 -5.14 7.80 -8.13
CA GLU A 141 -6.16 8.56 -8.85
C GLU A 141 -7.26 7.68 -9.43
N SER A 142 -6.90 6.55 -10.05
CA SER A 142 -7.89 5.64 -10.63
C SER A 142 -8.73 4.95 -9.55
N PHE A 143 -8.13 4.69 -8.39
CA PHE A 143 -8.87 4.12 -7.26
C PHE A 143 -9.88 5.11 -6.66
N VAL A 144 -9.47 6.37 -6.51
CA VAL A 144 -10.39 7.44 -6.06
C VAL A 144 -11.55 7.61 -7.04
N ALA A 145 -11.27 7.58 -8.35
CA ALA A 145 -12.32 7.62 -9.37
C ALA A 145 -13.33 6.48 -9.21
N ARG A 146 -12.82 5.27 -8.93
CA ARG A 146 -13.68 4.10 -8.65
C ARG A 146 -14.52 4.31 -7.38
N LEU A 147 -13.95 4.85 -6.31
CA LEU A 147 -14.70 5.12 -5.07
C LEU A 147 -15.85 6.12 -5.30
N ARG A 148 -15.64 7.10 -6.17
CA ARG A 148 -16.65 8.13 -6.49
C ARG A 148 -17.71 7.66 -7.48
N GLY A 149 -17.44 6.61 -8.22
CA GLY A 149 -18.36 6.04 -9.22
C GLY A 149 -19.39 5.06 -8.64
N HIS A 150 -19.40 4.85 -7.34
CA HIS A 150 -20.32 3.93 -6.63
C HIS A 150 -21.18 4.64 -5.60
#